data_7c84862b8bf621ace08080f228481fe4
#
_entry.id   7c84862b8bf621ace08080f228481fe4
#
_cell.length_a   1.000
_cell.length_b   1.000
_cell.length_c   1.000
_cell.angle_alpha   90.00
_cell.angle_beta   90.00
_cell.angle_gamma   90.00
#
_symmetry.space_group_name_H-M   'P 1'
#
loop_
_entity.id
_entity.type
_entity.pdbx_description
1 polymer ?
#
loop_
_entity_poly.entity_id
_entity_poly.type
_entity_poly.pdbx_seq_one_letter_code
_entity_poly.pdbx_strand_id
1 'polypeptide(L)'
;MKDEFKVISDLIEDNKKVLDVGCADGTLMQFLKENKNINVRGLEISKEKVQECIAKGLTVIEGNAEKDLKQFPDKSFDYVVLSQTLQAFLSPELVLDELLRVGKKAIVTIPNFGNWQVRLHLLFKGTMPITKSLPEQWHSTPNLHMCTIKDFVNFIKSKEIKMIKTLALNNNNVSNLSLIHISEPTRQAERGVGRVCVEKKT
;
A
#
# COMPACT_ATOMS: atom_id res chain seq x y z
N MET A 1 -12.16 4.31 -1.38
CA MET A 1 -11.83 3.58 -0.13
C MET A 1 -12.47 2.20 -0.06
N LYS A 2 -13.81 2.05 -0.08
CA LYS A 2 -14.45 0.71 0.05
C LYS A 2 -13.99 -0.30 -1.00
N ASP A 3 -13.83 0.09 -2.26
CA ASP A 3 -13.35 -0.80 -3.32
C ASP A 3 -11.90 -1.25 -3.11
N GLU A 4 -11.09 -0.40 -2.49
CA GLU A 4 -9.71 -0.72 -2.11
C GLU A 4 -9.65 -1.80 -1.05
N PHE A 5 -10.42 -1.64 0.00
CA PHE A 5 -10.48 -2.60 1.08
C PHE A 5 -11.01 -3.96 0.61
N LYS A 6 -11.99 -3.94 -0.30
CA LYS A 6 -12.48 -5.17 -0.92
C LYS A 6 -11.37 -5.89 -1.68
N VAL A 7 -10.60 -5.17 -2.51
CA VAL A 7 -9.49 -5.78 -3.27
C VAL A 7 -8.39 -6.30 -2.35
N ILE A 8 -8.02 -5.56 -1.29
CA ILE A 8 -7.07 -6.06 -0.29
C ILE A 8 -7.62 -7.32 0.38
N SER A 9 -8.88 -7.31 0.78
CA SER A 9 -9.56 -8.47 1.38
C SER A 9 -9.56 -9.68 0.45
N ASP A 10 -9.84 -9.50 -0.84
CA ASP A 10 -9.86 -10.59 -1.84
C ASP A 10 -8.47 -11.21 -2.07
N LEU A 11 -7.39 -10.49 -1.75
CA LEU A 11 -6.01 -11.00 -1.83
C LEU A 11 -5.58 -11.80 -0.60
N ILE A 12 -6.30 -11.66 0.52
CA ILE A 12 -5.99 -12.31 1.78
C ILE A 12 -6.89 -13.55 1.93
N GLU A 13 -6.28 -14.68 2.24
CA GLU A 13 -6.99 -15.93 2.54
C GLU A 13 -7.62 -15.87 3.95
N ASP A 14 -8.69 -16.65 4.19
CA ASP A 14 -9.32 -16.73 5.51
C ASP A 14 -8.40 -17.38 6.55
N ASN A 15 -8.66 -17.10 7.82
CA ASN A 15 -7.90 -17.63 8.98
C ASN A 15 -6.40 -17.29 8.97
N LYS A 16 -6.01 -16.17 8.34
CA LYS A 16 -4.62 -15.71 8.31
C LYS A 16 -4.32 -14.66 9.36
N LYS A 17 -3.03 -14.56 9.71
CA LYS A 17 -2.51 -13.48 10.55
C LYS A 17 -2.06 -12.33 9.66
N VAL A 18 -2.61 -11.16 9.90
CA VAL A 18 -2.35 -9.95 9.12
C VAL A 18 -1.80 -8.85 10.01
N LEU A 19 -0.74 -8.17 9.55
CA LEU A 19 -0.25 -6.93 10.13
C LEU A 19 -0.58 -5.78 9.17
N ASP A 20 -1.32 -4.79 9.64
CA ASP A 20 -1.62 -3.55 8.92
C ASP A 20 -0.67 -2.44 9.41
N VAL A 21 0.26 -2.04 8.57
CA VAL A 21 1.32 -1.07 8.90
C VAL A 21 0.88 0.33 8.46
N GLY A 22 0.86 1.27 9.41
CA GLY A 22 0.23 2.58 9.19
C GLY A 22 -1.29 2.44 9.12
N CYS A 23 -1.88 1.73 10.08
CA CYS A 23 -3.31 1.38 10.04
C CYS A 23 -4.26 2.56 10.25
N ALA A 24 -3.75 3.75 10.53
CA ALA A 24 -4.51 4.98 10.78
C ALA A 24 -5.64 4.74 11.81
N ASP A 25 -6.87 5.08 11.47
CA ASP A 25 -8.05 4.90 12.33
C ASP A 25 -8.58 3.46 12.42
N GLY A 26 -7.89 2.51 11.80
CA GLY A 26 -8.23 1.09 11.81
C GLY A 26 -9.40 0.69 10.89
N THR A 27 -9.84 1.56 10.00
CA THR A 27 -11.00 1.28 9.12
C THR A 27 -10.77 0.05 8.24
N LEU A 28 -9.55 -0.14 7.69
CA LEU A 28 -9.20 -1.36 6.93
C LEU A 28 -9.23 -2.61 7.83
N MET A 29 -8.66 -2.51 9.02
CA MET A 29 -8.64 -3.62 9.99
C MET A 29 -10.06 -4.05 10.37
N GLN A 30 -10.95 -3.08 10.63
CA GLN A 30 -12.35 -3.34 10.93
C GLN A 30 -13.02 -4.04 9.74
N PHE A 31 -12.85 -3.52 8.52
CA PHE A 31 -13.38 -4.13 7.30
C PHE A 31 -12.93 -5.58 7.12
N LEU A 32 -11.63 -5.87 7.34
CA LEU A 32 -11.07 -7.21 7.23
C LEU A 32 -11.67 -8.15 8.29
N LYS A 33 -11.83 -7.66 9.51
CA LYS A 33 -12.40 -8.44 10.62
C LYS A 33 -13.88 -8.77 10.44
N GLU A 34 -14.66 -7.83 9.86
CA GLU A 34 -16.09 -8.01 9.60
C GLU A 34 -16.38 -8.92 8.41
N ASN A 35 -15.53 -8.93 7.38
CA ASN A 35 -15.78 -9.64 6.14
C ASN A 35 -15.05 -10.98 6.04
N LYS A 36 -14.07 -11.23 6.89
CA LYS A 36 -13.27 -12.45 6.91
C LYS A 36 -12.87 -12.83 8.33
N ASN A 37 -12.69 -14.12 8.58
CA ASN A 37 -12.16 -14.61 9.85
C ASN A 37 -10.63 -14.43 9.90
N ILE A 38 -10.16 -13.20 10.07
CA ILE A 38 -8.74 -12.81 10.02
C ILE A 38 -8.31 -12.30 11.39
N ASN A 39 -7.14 -12.76 11.85
CA ASN A 39 -6.46 -12.19 13.02
C ASN A 39 -5.62 -11.00 12.56
N VAL A 40 -6.18 -9.78 12.62
CA VAL A 40 -5.51 -8.56 12.20
C VAL A 40 -4.98 -7.77 13.40
N ARG A 41 -3.74 -7.28 13.25
CA ARG A 41 -3.09 -6.34 14.18
C ARG A 41 -2.65 -5.10 13.42
N GLY A 42 -2.66 -3.94 14.07
CA GLY A 42 -2.17 -2.69 13.51
C GLY A 42 -0.84 -2.26 14.11
N LEU A 43 -0.07 -1.51 13.33
CA LEU A 43 1.08 -0.72 13.78
C LEU A 43 0.84 0.71 13.34
N GLU A 44 0.80 1.68 14.26
CA GLU A 44 0.49 3.07 13.96
C GLU A 44 1.35 4.00 14.83
N ILE A 45 1.85 5.09 14.22
CA ILE A 45 2.72 6.05 14.90
C ILE A 45 1.93 7.13 15.65
N SER A 46 0.72 7.48 15.18
CA SER A 46 -0.11 8.50 15.81
C SER A 46 -0.84 7.93 17.01
N LYS A 47 -0.55 8.47 18.19
CA LYS A 47 -1.20 8.10 19.45
C LYS A 47 -2.73 8.30 19.39
N GLU A 48 -3.18 9.37 18.75
CA GLU A 48 -4.60 9.66 18.57
C GLU A 48 -5.28 8.56 17.76
N LYS A 49 -4.64 8.12 16.66
CA LYS A 49 -5.16 7.04 15.81
C LYS A 49 -5.13 5.68 16.50
N VAL A 50 -4.11 5.42 17.31
CA VAL A 50 -4.06 4.23 18.18
C VAL A 50 -5.25 4.21 19.14
N GLN A 51 -5.58 5.34 19.78
CA GLN A 51 -6.74 5.45 20.67
C GLN A 51 -8.07 5.22 19.93
N GLU A 52 -8.23 5.76 18.72
CA GLU A 52 -9.39 5.49 17.87
C GLU A 52 -9.54 3.99 17.54
N CYS A 53 -8.45 3.31 17.23
CA CYS A 53 -8.44 1.86 16.99
C CYS A 53 -8.85 1.08 18.25
N ILE A 54 -8.28 1.42 19.42
CA ILE A 54 -8.60 0.76 20.67
C ILE A 54 -10.07 0.95 21.05
N ALA A 55 -10.62 2.16 20.82
CA ALA A 55 -12.05 2.44 21.04
C ALA A 55 -12.97 1.58 20.16
N LYS A 56 -12.49 1.17 18.97
CA LYS A 56 -13.18 0.25 18.05
C LYS A 56 -12.96 -1.25 18.42
N GLY A 57 -12.24 -1.57 19.49
CA GLY A 57 -11.90 -2.95 19.87
C GLY A 57 -10.89 -3.63 18.96
N LEU A 58 -10.03 -2.85 18.31
CA LEU A 58 -8.97 -3.35 17.44
C LEU A 58 -7.66 -3.51 18.20
N THR A 59 -6.86 -4.51 17.85
CA THR A 59 -5.53 -4.72 18.42
C THR A 59 -4.52 -3.92 17.63
N VAL A 60 -3.95 -2.90 18.24
CA VAL A 60 -2.96 -2.01 17.62
C VAL A 60 -1.77 -1.78 18.54
N ILE A 61 -0.61 -1.60 17.95
CA ILE A 61 0.66 -1.28 18.61
C ILE A 61 1.02 0.15 18.19
N GLU A 62 1.28 1.02 19.19
CA GLU A 62 1.88 2.33 18.93
C GLU A 62 3.35 2.14 18.57
N GLY A 63 3.78 2.63 17.41
CA GLY A 63 5.16 2.49 16.97
C GLY A 63 5.45 3.07 15.59
N ASN A 64 6.73 3.31 15.36
CA ASN A 64 7.26 3.77 14.08
C ASN A 64 7.69 2.58 13.22
N ALA A 65 7.03 2.37 12.07
CA ALA A 65 7.33 1.24 11.19
C ALA A 65 8.82 1.17 10.76
N GLU A 66 9.49 2.31 10.53
CA GLU A 66 10.91 2.32 10.15
C GLU A 66 11.86 1.81 11.23
N LYS A 67 11.42 1.86 12.50
CA LYS A 67 12.24 1.46 13.66
C LYS A 67 11.74 0.17 14.29
N ASP A 68 10.43 0.03 14.41
CA ASP A 68 9.82 -0.98 15.29
C ASP A 68 9.44 -2.26 14.54
N LEU A 69 9.38 -2.28 13.21
CA LEU A 69 9.23 -3.54 12.45
C LEU A 69 10.32 -4.56 12.78
N LYS A 70 11.53 -4.11 13.10
CA LYS A 70 12.66 -4.96 13.52
C LYS A 70 12.39 -5.79 14.77
N GLN A 71 11.43 -5.39 15.60
CA GLN A 71 11.06 -6.11 16.83
C GLN A 71 10.15 -7.31 16.53
N PHE A 72 9.53 -7.37 15.36
CA PHE A 72 8.69 -8.50 14.97
C PHE A 72 9.56 -9.67 14.48
N PRO A 73 9.25 -10.92 14.88
CA PRO A 73 9.96 -12.09 14.36
C PRO A 73 9.74 -12.28 12.86
N ASP A 74 10.70 -12.93 12.21
CA ASP A 74 10.61 -13.29 10.79
C ASP A 74 9.38 -14.15 10.53
N LYS A 75 8.67 -13.86 9.42
CA LYS A 75 7.50 -14.63 8.97
C LYS A 75 6.41 -14.82 10.03
N SER A 76 6.35 -13.91 11.02
CA SER A 76 5.36 -13.96 12.11
C SER A 76 3.92 -13.68 11.67
N PHE A 77 3.75 -13.09 10.47
CA PHE A 77 2.48 -12.84 9.83
C PHE A 77 2.40 -13.53 8.46
N ASP A 78 1.19 -13.96 8.07
CA ASP A 78 0.98 -14.52 6.74
C ASP A 78 0.95 -13.41 5.69
N TYR A 79 0.35 -12.26 6.05
CA TYR A 79 0.32 -11.07 5.22
C TYR A 79 0.71 -9.84 6.02
N VAL A 80 1.48 -8.95 5.40
CA VAL A 80 1.69 -7.58 5.88
C VAL A 80 1.11 -6.63 4.86
N VAL A 81 0.22 -5.75 5.30
CA VAL A 81 -0.44 -4.75 4.45
C VAL A 81 0.18 -3.39 4.72
N LEU A 82 0.49 -2.66 3.66
CA LEU A 82 0.90 -1.27 3.71
C LEU A 82 0.05 -0.48 2.71
N SER A 83 -0.98 0.19 3.21
CA SER A 83 -1.93 0.90 2.37
C SER A 83 -1.59 2.38 2.28
N GLN A 84 -1.17 2.83 1.09
CA GLN A 84 -0.92 4.24 0.73
C GLN A 84 0.02 4.99 1.71
N THR A 85 0.99 4.29 2.29
CA THR A 85 1.89 4.86 3.31
C THR A 85 3.35 4.81 2.88
N LEU A 86 3.71 3.94 1.91
CA LEU A 86 5.12 3.73 1.50
C LEU A 86 5.83 5.04 1.12
N GLN A 87 5.13 5.92 0.42
CA GLN A 87 5.67 7.20 -0.06
C GLN A 87 5.89 8.23 1.06
N ALA A 88 5.40 7.99 2.26
CA ALA A 88 5.57 8.88 3.42
C ALA A 88 6.78 8.53 4.30
N PHE A 89 7.41 7.37 4.09
CA PHE A 89 8.61 6.98 4.84
C PHE A 89 9.86 7.72 4.34
N LEU A 90 10.82 7.92 5.24
CA LEU A 90 12.15 8.46 4.88
C LEU A 90 12.96 7.44 4.07
N SER A 91 12.84 6.16 4.44
CA SER A 91 13.58 5.05 3.83
C SER A 91 12.62 3.93 3.36
N PRO A 92 11.83 4.15 2.29
CA PRO A 92 10.82 3.20 1.83
C PRO A 92 11.41 1.84 1.44
N GLU A 93 12.68 1.83 1.01
CA GLU A 93 13.42 0.61 0.69
C GLU A 93 13.60 -0.30 1.91
N LEU A 94 14.08 0.27 3.02
CA LEU A 94 14.28 -0.48 4.27
C LEU A 94 12.95 -0.98 4.84
N VAL A 95 11.90 -0.15 4.76
CA VAL A 95 10.56 -0.56 5.18
C VAL A 95 10.08 -1.74 4.37
N LEU A 96 10.23 -1.72 3.04
CA LEU A 96 9.81 -2.82 2.17
C LEU A 96 10.55 -4.13 2.51
N ASP A 97 11.85 -4.07 2.78
CA ASP A 97 12.64 -5.23 3.19
C ASP A 97 12.13 -5.80 4.52
N GLU A 98 11.79 -4.96 5.49
CA GLU A 98 11.22 -5.37 6.76
C GLU A 98 9.80 -5.95 6.62
N LEU A 99 8.93 -5.37 5.76
CA LEU A 99 7.62 -5.95 5.47
C LEU A 99 7.75 -7.38 4.93
N LEU A 100 8.71 -7.61 4.03
CA LEU A 100 8.97 -8.93 3.44
C LEU A 100 9.69 -9.89 4.39
N ARG A 101 10.40 -9.39 5.40
CA ARG A 101 10.98 -10.19 6.48
C ARG A 101 9.90 -10.65 7.45
N VAL A 102 9.06 -9.75 7.91
CA VAL A 102 8.01 -9.98 8.92
C VAL A 102 6.84 -10.79 8.35
N GLY A 103 6.45 -10.51 7.10
CA GLY A 103 5.37 -11.20 6.39
C GLY A 103 5.86 -12.31 5.48
N LYS A 104 5.05 -13.36 5.28
CA LYS A 104 5.25 -14.32 4.19
C LYS A 104 4.94 -13.68 2.85
N LYS A 105 3.93 -12.80 2.80
CA LYS A 105 3.52 -12.00 1.65
C LYS A 105 3.29 -10.55 2.09
N ALA A 106 3.59 -9.58 1.22
CA ALA A 106 3.27 -8.19 1.45
C ALA A 106 2.27 -7.69 0.41
N ILE A 107 1.30 -6.89 0.85
CA ILE A 107 0.35 -6.16 0.00
C ILE A 107 0.67 -4.68 0.16
N VAL A 108 1.16 -4.06 -0.90
CA VAL A 108 1.53 -2.64 -0.88
C VAL A 108 0.65 -1.88 -1.87
N THR A 109 0.08 -0.78 -1.42
CA THR A 109 -0.65 0.13 -2.30
C THR A 109 0.03 1.48 -2.36
N ILE A 110 0.15 2.03 -3.56
CA ILE A 110 0.78 3.33 -3.81
C ILE A 110 -0.12 4.22 -4.66
N PRO A 111 -0.12 5.53 -4.45
CA PRO A 111 -0.73 6.47 -5.39
C PRO A 111 0.10 6.52 -6.68
N ASN A 112 -0.56 6.53 -7.83
CA ASN A 112 0.11 6.63 -9.12
C ASN A 112 0.26 8.09 -9.56
N PHE A 113 1.46 8.64 -9.41
CA PHE A 113 1.80 9.97 -9.91
C PHE A 113 1.81 10.06 -11.45
N GLY A 114 2.00 8.92 -12.14
CA GLY A 114 1.97 8.83 -13.59
C GLY A 114 0.55 8.83 -14.19
N ASN A 115 -0.49 9.11 -13.42
CA ASN A 115 -1.87 9.22 -13.91
C ASN A 115 -1.96 10.27 -15.02
N TRP A 116 -2.73 9.97 -16.07
CA TRP A 116 -2.89 10.85 -17.23
C TRP A 116 -3.42 12.26 -16.86
N GLN A 117 -4.28 12.39 -15.85
CA GLN A 117 -4.77 13.68 -15.36
C GLN A 117 -3.64 14.51 -14.76
N VAL A 118 -2.74 13.90 -14.00
CA VAL A 118 -1.55 14.56 -13.44
C VAL A 118 -0.64 15.02 -14.58
N ARG A 119 -0.38 14.14 -15.56
CA ARG A 119 0.47 14.46 -16.72
C ARG A 119 -0.08 15.62 -17.54
N LEU A 120 -1.37 15.61 -17.86
CA LEU A 120 -2.02 16.69 -18.62
C LEU A 120 -2.03 17.99 -17.83
N HIS A 121 -2.31 17.93 -16.53
CA HIS A 121 -2.28 19.12 -15.68
C HIS A 121 -0.89 19.75 -15.65
N LEU A 122 0.16 18.95 -15.45
CA LEU A 122 1.55 19.43 -15.47
C LEU A 122 1.92 19.99 -16.84
N LEU A 123 1.52 19.32 -17.93
CA LEU A 123 1.80 19.75 -19.30
C LEU A 123 1.17 21.11 -19.63
N PHE A 124 -0.12 21.31 -19.25
CA PHE A 124 -0.86 22.50 -19.67
C PHE A 124 -0.83 23.64 -18.64
N LYS A 125 -0.70 23.33 -17.35
CA LYS A 125 -0.75 24.35 -16.27
C LYS A 125 0.60 24.58 -15.59
N GLY A 126 1.56 23.66 -15.72
CA GLY A 126 2.89 23.80 -15.10
C GLY A 126 2.89 23.81 -13.57
N THR A 127 1.79 23.41 -12.91
CA THR A 127 1.65 23.39 -11.46
C THR A 127 1.32 21.99 -10.95
N MET A 128 1.67 21.71 -9.68
CA MET A 128 1.31 20.43 -9.06
C MET A 128 -0.21 20.29 -8.97
N PRO A 129 -0.79 19.19 -9.48
CA PRO A 129 -2.22 18.99 -9.46
C PRO A 129 -2.70 18.55 -8.08
N ILE A 130 -3.86 19.07 -7.68
CA ILE A 130 -4.63 18.52 -6.56
C ILE A 130 -5.66 17.56 -7.14
N THR A 131 -5.60 16.29 -6.75
CA THR A 131 -6.47 15.23 -7.26
C THR A 131 -7.04 14.40 -6.11
N LYS A 132 -7.98 13.49 -6.40
CA LYS A 132 -8.49 12.57 -5.37
C LYS A 132 -7.39 11.67 -4.75
N SER A 133 -6.35 11.35 -5.53
CA SER A 133 -5.19 10.57 -5.07
C SER A 133 -4.12 11.42 -4.40
N LEU A 134 -4.17 12.73 -4.57
CA LEU A 134 -3.25 13.72 -4.06
C LEU A 134 -4.07 14.93 -3.61
N PRO A 135 -4.81 14.82 -2.49
CA PRO A 135 -5.75 15.85 -2.08
C PRO A 135 -5.08 17.09 -1.46
N GLU A 136 -3.83 16.97 -1.08
CA GLU A 136 -3.09 18.03 -0.39
C GLU A 136 -2.20 18.84 -1.32
N GLN A 137 -1.88 20.05 -0.89
CA GLN A 137 -0.98 20.93 -1.60
C GLN A 137 0.45 20.40 -1.51
N TRP A 138 1.30 20.73 -2.49
CA TRP A 138 2.68 20.24 -2.59
C TRP A 138 3.53 20.51 -1.33
N HIS A 139 3.23 21.58 -0.59
CA HIS A 139 3.96 21.99 0.61
C HIS A 139 3.39 21.44 1.93
N SER A 140 2.21 20.83 1.93
CA SER A 140 1.54 20.29 3.11
C SER A 140 1.31 18.78 3.05
N THR A 141 1.71 18.14 1.94
CA THR A 141 1.56 16.70 1.77
C THR A 141 2.56 15.91 2.63
N PRO A 142 2.13 14.81 3.28
CA PRO A 142 3.05 13.90 3.94
C PRO A 142 3.85 13.03 2.96
N ASN A 143 3.54 13.07 1.65
CA ASN A 143 4.21 12.26 0.65
C ASN A 143 5.60 12.81 0.34
N LEU A 144 6.63 12.14 0.80
CA LEU A 144 8.03 12.48 0.56
C LEU A 144 8.52 11.97 -0.80
N HIS A 145 8.05 10.79 -1.20
CA HIS A 145 8.46 10.12 -2.43
C HIS A 145 7.28 9.97 -3.38
N MET A 146 7.40 10.60 -4.54
CA MET A 146 6.38 10.53 -5.58
C MET A 146 6.85 9.57 -6.67
N CYS A 147 6.13 8.48 -6.89
CA CYS A 147 6.50 7.50 -7.90
C CYS A 147 5.33 7.16 -8.83
N THR A 148 5.66 6.69 -10.01
CA THR A 148 4.70 6.06 -10.91
C THR A 148 4.64 4.55 -10.65
N ILE A 149 3.61 3.88 -11.15
CA ILE A 149 3.55 2.40 -11.13
C ILE A 149 4.82 1.81 -11.79
N LYS A 150 5.30 2.42 -12.87
CA LYS A 150 6.48 1.94 -13.58
C LYS A 150 7.75 2.04 -12.74
N ASP A 151 7.92 3.15 -12.01
CA ASP A 151 9.06 3.34 -11.11
C ASP A 151 9.05 2.28 -10.01
N PHE A 152 7.88 2.06 -9.38
CA PHE A 152 7.73 1.06 -8.35
C PHE A 152 8.00 -0.37 -8.86
N VAL A 153 7.48 -0.73 -10.04
CA VAL A 153 7.74 -2.03 -10.67
C VAL A 153 9.23 -2.21 -10.97
N ASN A 154 9.91 -1.19 -11.48
CA ASN A 154 11.34 -1.24 -11.73
C ASN A 154 12.14 -1.40 -10.43
N PHE A 155 11.75 -0.68 -9.38
CA PHE A 155 12.34 -0.79 -8.06
C PHE A 155 12.19 -2.21 -7.48
N ILE A 156 11.00 -2.81 -7.54
CA ILE A 156 10.77 -4.19 -7.08
C ILE A 156 11.62 -5.18 -7.88
N LYS A 157 11.74 -4.98 -9.21
CA LYS A 157 12.58 -5.84 -10.07
C LYS A 157 14.07 -5.72 -9.73
N SER A 158 14.57 -4.51 -9.45
CA SER A 158 15.97 -4.30 -9.09
C SER A 158 16.35 -4.96 -7.77
N LYS A 159 15.38 -5.22 -6.91
CA LYS A 159 15.54 -5.95 -5.66
C LYS A 159 15.31 -7.47 -5.79
N GLU A 160 15.11 -7.97 -7.01
CA GLU A 160 14.82 -9.38 -7.29
C GLU A 160 13.60 -9.93 -6.52
N ILE A 161 12.68 -9.03 -6.12
CA ILE A 161 11.47 -9.39 -5.41
C ILE A 161 10.44 -9.91 -6.42
N LYS A 162 9.85 -11.07 -6.13
CA LYS A 162 8.82 -11.67 -6.97
C LYS A 162 7.49 -10.93 -6.76
N MET A 163 6.95 -10.33 -7.80
CA MET A 163 5.59 -9.82 -7.81
C MET A 163 4.61 -10.96 -8.15
N ILE A 164 3.63 -11.19 -7.27
CA ILE A 164 2.63 -12.25 -7.47
C ILE A 164 1.46 -11.72 -8.30
N LYS A 165 1.00 -10.49 -7.99
CA LYS A 165 -0.16 -9.88 -8.64
C LYS A 165 -0.02 -8.36 -8.62
N THR A 166 -0.33 -7.74 -9.73
CA THR A 166 -0.43 -6.27 -9.84
C THR A 166 -1.84 -5.90 -10.28
N LEU A 167 -2.47 -5.00 -9.55
CA LEU A 167 -3.83 -4.54 -9.81
C LEU A 167 -3.82 -3.02 -9.91
N ALA A 168 -4.51 -2.47 -10.91
CA ALA A 168 -4.79 -1.04 -10.99
C ALA A 168 -6.26 -0.79 -10.65
N LEU A 169 -6.54 0.12 -9.75
CA LEU A 169 -7.90 0.58 -9.49
C LEU A 169 -8.15 1.88 -10.24
N ASN A 170 -9.22 1.88 -11.01
CA ASN A 170 -9.74 3.05 -11.69
C ASN A 170 -11.21 3.18 -11.32
N ASN A 171 -11.60 4.25 -10.63
CA ASN A 171 -13.00 4.67 -10.35
C ASN A 171 -14.06 3.57 -10.59
N ASN A 172 -14.07 2.52 -9.74
CA ASN A 172 -14.98 1.37 -9.72
C ASN A 172 -14.64 0.16 -10.62
N ASN A 173 -13.53 0.14 -11.36
CA ASN A 173 -13.11 -1.05 -12.11
C ASN A 173 -11.72 -1.52 -11.68
N VAL A 174 -11.60 -2.82 -11.39
CA VAL A 174 -10.33 -3.50 -11.14
C VAL A 174 -9.85 -4.10 -12.44
N SER A 175 -8.68 -3.69 -12.92
CA SER A 175 -8.03 -4.32 -14.07
C SER A 175 -6.84 -5.16 -13.62
N ASN A 176 -6.78 -6.41 -14.10
CA ASN A 176 -5.64 -7.28 -13.89
C ASN A 176 -4.58 -6.95 -14.94
N LEU A 177 -3.42 -6.49 -14.48
CA LEU A 177 -2.23 -6.38 -15.32
C LEU A 177 -1.42 -7.67 -15.16
N SER A 178 -1.45 -8.52 -16.18
CA SER A 178 -0.51 -9.65 -16.24
C SER A 178 0.89 -9.10 -16.50
N LEU A 179 1.83 -9.37 -15.61
CA LEU A 179 3.24 -8.93 -15.69
C LEU A 179 4.00 -9.42 -16.93
N ILE A 180 3.42 -10.31 -17.73
CA ILE A 180 4.04 -10.88 -18.94
C ILE A 180 4.01 -9.88 -20.13
N HIS A 181 3.29 -8.77 -20.05
CA HIS A 181 3.12 -7.80 -21.15
C HIS A 181 3.53 -6.36 -20.80
N ILE A 182 4.66 -6.14 -20.13
CA ILE A 182 5.25 -4.81 -20.03
C ILE A 182 6.33 -4.66 -21.13
N SER A 183 5.98 -4.87 -22.37
CA SER A 183 6.74 -4.37 -23.52
C SER A 183 6.06 -3.14 -24.18
N GLU A 184 4.79 -2.88 -23.87
CA GLU A 184 4.09 -1.67 -24.33
C GLU A 184 3.24 -1.05 -23.20
N PRO A 185 3.21 0.31 -23.09
CA PRO A 185 2.36 0.99 -22.11
C PRO A 185 0.91 0.88 -22.57
N THR A 186 0.17 -0.09 -22.04
CA THR A 186 -1.27 -0.12 -22.24
C THR A 186 -1.89 1.10 -21.54
N ARG A 187 -2.62 1.93 -22.31
CA ARG A 187 -3.31 3.15 -21.84
C ARG A 187 -4.18 2.94 -20.58
N GLN A 188 -4.53 1.71 -20.23
CA GLN A 188 -5.32 1.36 -19.06
C GLN A 188 -4.53 1.33 -17.77
N ALA A 189 -3.23 0.97 -17.78
CA ALA A 189 -2.39 0.94 -16.57
C ALA A 189 -2.08 2.33 -16.02
N GLU A 190 -2.25 3.37 -16.83
CA GLU A 190 -1.93 4.74 -16.47
C GLU A 190 -3.05 5.48 -15.72
N ARG A 191 -4.24 4.89 -15.56
CA ARG A 191 -5.46 5.59 -15.10
C ARG A 191 -5.84 5.34 -13.65
N GLY A 192 -5.09 4.58 -12.87
CA GLY A 192 -5.54 4.19 -11.55
C GLY A 192 -4.49 4.31 -10.43
N VAL A 193 -4.93 4.07 -9.21
CA VAL A 193 -4.05 3.80 -8.06
C VAL A 193 -3.43 2.42 -8.28
N GLY A 194 -2.10 2.36 -8.36
CA GLY A 194 -1.39 1.09 -8.52
C GLY A 194 -1.36 0.31 -7.20
N ARG A 195 -1.60 -0.99 -7.27
CA ARG A 195 -1.52 -1.90 -6.13
C ARG A 195 -0.70 -3.12 -6.50
N VAL A 196 0.21 -3.47 -5.62
CA VAL A 196 1.14 -4.56 -5.86
C VAL A 196 1.13 -5.50 -4.65
N CYS A 197 0.95 -6.80 -4.89
CA CYS A 197 1.21 -7.84 -3.90
C CYS A 197 2.59 -8.43 -4.16
N VAL A 198 3.43 -8.46 -3.15
CA VAL A 198 4.86 -8.80 -3.29
C VAL A 198 5.22 -9.97 -2.38
N GLU A 199 6.00 -10.93 -2.88
CA GLU A 199 6.56 -12.04 -2.11
C GLU A 199 8.05 -12.15 -2.36
N LYS A 200 8.84 -12.37 -1.29
CA LYS A 200 10.27 -12.60 -1.42
C LYS A 200 10.52 -14.00 -1.94
N LYS A 201 11.38 -14.12 -2.97
CA LYS A 201 11.87 -15.40 -3.45
C LYS A 201 12.79 -15.99 -2.36
N THR A 202 12.45 -17.14 -1.81
CA THR A 202 13.36 -17.95 -0.99
C THR A 202 14.39 -18.64 -1.86
#